data_5c249f4d96a2b65dc9004d9eac1b0aca
#
_entry.id   5c249f4d96a2b65dc9004d9eac1b0aca
#
_cell.length_a   1.000
_cell.length_b   1.000
_cell.length_c   1.000
_cell.angle_alpha   90.00
_cell.angle_beta   90.00
_cell.angle_gamma   90.00
#
_symmetry.space_group_name_H-M   'P 1'
#
loop_
_entity.id
_entity.type
_entity.pdbx_description
1 polymer ?
#
loop_
_entity_poly.entity_id
_entity_poly.type
_entity_poly.pdbx_seq_one_letter_code
_entity_poly.pdbx_strand_id
1 'polypeptide(L)'
;LFALKYPQYVDRLVLNGANLCPSGVKASTQLPIIAGWAVCRVCACFSQKARRNWELLNLMVTQPHIRPQELAGLAMPVLVAAGERDMIRESHTRAIAAAIPDSRLAILPGDHFVARRNWKDFDPLVLAFLADGSVQDRQEG
;
A
#
# COMPACT_ATOMS: atom_id res chain seq x y z
N LEU A 1 0.82 -9.20 0.96
CA LEU A 1 1.35 -10.58 1.02
C LEU A 1 0.41 -11.54 1.76
N PHE A 2 -0.14 -11.17 2.94
CA PHE A 2 -1.02 -12.05 3.71
C PHE A 2 -2.26 -12.47 2.90
N ALA A 3 -3.00 -11.50 2.34
CA ALA A 3 -4.22 -11.76 1.57
C ALA A 3 -3.98 -12.59 0.30
N LEU A 4 -2.81 -12.48 -0.32
CA LEU A 4 -2.42 -13.33 -1.46
C LEU A 4 -2.14 -14.77 -1.04
N LYS A 5 -1.58 -14.96 0.17
CA LYS A 5 -1.22 -16.29 0.69
C LYS A 5 -2.39 -17.00 1.36
N TYR A 6 -3.27 -16.24 1.97
CA TYR A 6 -4.38 -16.75 2.79
C TYR A 6 -5.68 -16.01 2.48
N PRO A 7 -6.16 -16.04 1.22
CA PRO A 7 -7.34 -15.29 0.81
C PRO A 7 -8.60 -15.67 1.59
N GLN A 8 -8.71 -16.92 2.03
CA GLN A 8 -9.85 -17.45 2.80
C GLN A 8 -10.03 -16.81 4.20
N TYR A 9 -9.06 -16.05 4.68
CA TYR A 9 -9.15 -15.34 5.97
C TYR A 9 -9.40 -13.84 5.81
N VAL A 10 -9.68 -13.38 4.59
CA VAL A 10 -9.86 -11.96 4.30
C VAL A 10 -11.17 -11.75 3.55
N ASP A 11 -12.18 -11.22 4.23
CA ASP A 11 -13.47 -10.92 3.63
C ASP A 11 -13.41 -9.66 2.75
N ARG A 12 -12.63 -8.66 3.18
CA ARG A 12 -12.42 -7.39 2.47
C ARG A 12 -11.03 -6.85 2.73
N LEU A 13 -10.47 -6.14 1.75
CA LEU A 13 -9.13 -5.59 1.85
C LEU A 13 -9.13 -4.09 1.54
N VAL A 14 -8.52 -3.30 2.41
CA VAL A 14 -8.26 -1.87 2.15
C VAL A 14 -6.76 -1.67 1.97
N LEU A 15 -6.36 -1.17 0.82
CA LEU A 15 -4.99 -0.82 0.48
C LEU A 15 -4.86 0.70 0.45
N ASN A 16 -4.16 1.30 1.40
CA ASN A 16 -3.89 2.73 1.43
C ASN A 16 -2.42 3.01 1.10
N GLY A 17 -2.15 3.77 0.03
CA GLY A 17 -0.80 4.10 -0.41
C GLY A 17 0.06 2.86 -0.70
N ALA A 18 -0.55 1.80 -1.25
CA ALA A 18 0.11 0.53 -1.47
C ALA A 18 1.19 0.61 -2.56
N ASN A 19 2.23 -0.20 -2.40
CA ASN A 19 3.32 -0.32 -3.36
C ASN A 19 3.62 -1.79 -3.67
N LEU A 20 3.85 -2.13 -4.93
CA LEU A 20 4.21 -3.49 -5.38
C LEU A 20 5.71 -3.66 -5.58
N CYS A 21 6.43 -2.58 -5.81
CA CYS A 21 7.88 -2.60 -6.06
C CYS A 21 8.50 -1.24 -5.74
N PRO A 22 9.81 -1.18 -5.46
CA PRO A 22 10.49 0.09 -5.15
C PRO A 22 10.32 1.16 -6.22
N SER A 23 10.24 0.78 -7.51
CA SER A 23 10.03 1.72 -8.62
C SER A 23 8.63 2.36 -8.64
N GLY A 24 7.67 1.89 -7.85
CA GLY A 24 6.37 2.53 -7.66
C GLY A 24 6.45 3.86 -6.90
N VAL A 25 7.51 4.08 -6.13
CA VAL A 25 7.76 5.32 -5.40
C VAL A 25 8.25 6.42 -6.34
N LYS A 26 7.82 7.67 -6.11
CA LYS A 26 8.31 8.84 -6.85
C LYS A 26 9.81 9.04 -6.63
N ALA A 27 10.55 9.43 -7.66
CA ALA A 27 12.00 9.63 -7.59
C ALA A 27 12.40 10.68 -6.53
N SER A 28 11.60 11.72 -6.36
CA SER A 28 11.81 12.75 -5.33
C SER A 28 11.85 12.20 -3.90
N THR A 29 11.16 11.09 -3.65
CA THR A 29 11.19 10.39 -2.36
C THR A 29 12.22 9.27 -2.35
N GLN A 30 12.33 8.52 -3.44
CA GLN A 30 13.21 7.36 -3.54
C GLN A 30 14.70 7.72 -3.46
N LEU A 31 15.13 8.81 -4.12
CA LEU A 31 16.53 9.21 -4.14
C LEU A 31 17.10 9.55 -2.76
N PRO A 32 16.45 10.36 -1.90
CA PRO A 32 16.90 10.57 -0.52
C PRO A 32 16.96 9.27 0.31
N ILE A 33 16.02 8.35 0.08
CA ILE A 33 16.01 7.05 0.78
C ILE A 33 17.23 6.22 0.38
N ILE A 34 17.55 6.15 -0.93
CA ILE A 34 18.73 5.43 -1.43
C ILE A 34 20.02 6.07 -0.90
N ALA A 35 20.11 7.40 -0.88
CA ALA A 35 21.26 8.10 -0.32
C ALA A 35 21.45 7.78 1.18
N GLY A 36 20.37 7.85 1.96
CA GLY A 36 20.39 7.49 3.38
C GLY A 36 20.75 6.02 3.61
N TRP A 37 20.24 5.12 2.77
CA TRP A 37 20.58 3.70 2.79
C TRP A 37 22.08 3.47 2.57
N ALA A 38 22.67 4.13 1.56
CA ALA A 38 24.09 4.00 1.26
C ALA A 38 24.98 4.51 2.43
N VAL A 39 24.64 5.67 2.99
CA VAL A 39 25.34 6.23 4.15
C VAL A 39 25.23 5.31 5.37
N CYS A 40 24.01 4.85 5.70
CA CYS A 40 23.80 3.96 6.84
C CYS A 40 24.53 2.63 6.66
N ARG A 41 24.63 2.11 5.42
CA ARG A 41 25.39 0.89 5.12
C ARG A 41 26.87 1.03 5.49
N VAL A 42 27.48 2.14 5.12
CA VAL A 42 28.91 2.41 5.46
C VAL A 42 29.07 2.55 6.97
N CYS A 43 28.18 3.29 7.62
CA CYS A 43 28.24 3.53 9.06
C CYS A 43 27.84 2.31 9.91
N ALA A 44 27.19 1.30 9.34
CA ALA A 44 26.72 0.11 10.05
C ALA A 44 27.86 -0.72 10.68
N CYS A 45 29.07 -0.62 10.13
CA CYS A 45 30.26 -1.28 10.70
C CYS A 45 30.69 -0.68 12.05
N PHE A 46 30.33 0.59 12.31
CA PHE A 46 30.79 1.36 13.46
C PHE A 46 29.68 1.71 14.44
N SER A 47 28.41 1.56 14.06
CA SER A 47 27.27 2.01 14.86
C SER A 47 26.08 1.06 14.74
N GLN A 48 25.63 0.54 15.88
CA GLN A 48 24.42 -0.30 15.94
C GLN A 48 23.15 0.46 15.52
N LYS A 49 23.08 1.77 15.80
CA LYS A 49 21.99 2.63 15.35
C LYS A 49 21.98 2.76 13.83
N ALA A 50 23.14 2.95 13.21
CA ALA A 50 23.28 3.01 11.76
C ALA A 50 22.90 1.67 11.10
N ARG A 51 23.26 0.55 11.72
CA ARG A 51 22.90 -0.79 11.27
C ARG A 51 21.38 -0.99 11.25
N ARG A 52 20.66 -0.64 12.33
CA ARG A 52 19.20 -0.71 12.39
C ARG A 52 18.53 0.18 11.34
N ASN A 53 19.02 1.40 11.18
CA ASN A 53 18.51 2.31 10.15
C ASN A 53 18.75 1.77 8.74
N TRP A 54 19.92 1.19 8.50
CA TRP A 54 20.22 0.53 7.22
C TRP A 54 19.27 -0.64 6.94
N GLU A 55 18.99 -1.50 7.92
CA GLU A 55 18.07 -2.63 7.79
C GLU A 55 16.66 -2.15 7.41
N LEU A 56 16.15 -1.08 8.07
CA LEU A 56 14.85 -0.48 7.75
C LEU A 56 14.83 0.12 6.33
N LEU A 57 15.84 0.92 5.98
CA LEU A 57 15.94 1.53 4.67
C LEU A 57 16.14 0.48 3.57
N ASN A 58 16.83 -0.63 3.89
CA ASN A 58 17.04 -1.74 2.97
C ASN A 58 15.70 -2.38 2.57
N LEU A 59 14.76 -2.55 3.49
CA LEU A 59 13.41 -3.02 3.15
C LEU A 59 12.72 -2.07 2.18
N MET A 60 12.83 -0.75 2.38
CA MET A 60 12.20 0.25 1.51
C MET A 60 12.83 0.29 0.10
N VAL A 61 14.14 0.03 0.00
CA VAL A 61 14.89 0.06 -1.27
C VAL A 61 14.74 -1.24 -2.05
N THR A 62 14.62 -2.38 -1.33
CA THR A 62 14.64 -3.71 -1.96
C THR A 62 13.31 -4.43 -1.97
N GLN A 63 12.29 -3.95 -1.24
CA GLN A 63 11.00 -4.63 -1.12
C GLN A 63 9.83 -3.64 -1.35
N PRO A 64 8.64 -4.14 -1.68
CA PRO A 64 8.31 -5.51 -2.08
C PRO A 64 8.63 -5.81 -3.55
N HIS A 65 8.43 -7.07 -3.96
CA HIS A 65 8.47 -7.52 -5.37
C HIS A 65 7.24 -8.37 -5.66
N ILE A 66 6.11 -7.71 -5.84
CA ILE A 66 4.83 -8.33 -6.20
C ILE A 66 4.56 -8.00 -7.67
N ARG A 67 4.34 -9.02 -8.47
CA ARG A 67 3.96 -8.82 -9.88
C ARG A 67 2.47 -8.46 -9.94
N PRO A 68 2.06 -7.49 -10.78
CA PRO A 68 0.65 -7.13 -10.91
C PRO A 68 -0.26 -8.32 -11.19
N GLN A 69 0.22 -9.32 -11.95
CA GLN A 69 -0.53 -10.54 -12.26
C GLN A 69 -0.89 -11.38 -11.02
N GLU A 70 -0.08 -11.30 -9.97
CA GLU A 70 -0.36 -11.98 -8.70
C GLU A 70 -1.60 -11.42 -7.99
N LEU A 71 -1.94 -10.15 -8.26
CA LEU A 71 -3.12 -9.50 -7.68
C LEU A 71 -4.44 -10.08 -8.21
N ALA A 72 -4.43 -10.74 -9.37
CA ALA A 72 -5.59 -11.46 -9.88
C ALA A 72 -6.05 -12.61 -8.95
N GLY A 73 -5.19 -13.06 -8.03
CA GLY A 73 -5.53 -14.03 -6.99
C GLY A 73 -6.29 -13.44 -5.78
N LEU A 74 -6.53 -12.13 -5.75
CA LEU A 74 -7.35 -11.51 -4.71
C LEU A 74 -8.83 -11.67 -5.08
N ALA A 75 -9.49 -12.66 -4.49
CA ALA A 75 -10.88 -12.99 -4.78
C ALA A 75 -11.90 -12.15 -3.97
N MET A 76 -11.43 -11.47 -2.92
CA MET A 76 -12.27 -10.61 -2.09
C MET A 76 -12.37 -9.19 -2.66
N PRO A 77 -13.43 -8.42 -2.32
CA PRO A 77 -13.50 -6.99 -2.65
C PRO A 77 -12.32 -6.20 -2.08
N VAL A 78 -11.75 -5.30 -2.87
CA VAL A 78 -10.59 -4.50 -2.48
C VAL A 78 -10.85 -3.01 -2.71
N LEU A 79 -10.67 -2.20 -1.68
CA LEU A 79 -10.61 -0.75 -1.80
C LEU A 79 -9.13 -0.33 -1.93
N VAL A 80 -8.78 0.29 -3.06
CA VAL A 80 -7.46 0.87 -3.29
C VAL A 80 -7.57 2.38 -3.12
N ALA A 81 -6.96 2.91 -2.07
CA ALA A 81 -7.00 4.33 -1.74
C ALA A 81 -5.59 4.94 -1.76
N ALA A 82 -5.49 6.20 -2.18
CA ALA A 82 -4.25 6.97 -2.11
C ALA A 82 -4.56 8.47 -2.03
N GLY A 83 -3.57 9.26 -1.57
CA GLY A 83 -3.63 10.70 -1.65
C GLY A 83 -3.23 11.22 -3.04
N GLU A 84 -3.80 12.34 -3.51
CA GLU A 84 -3.42 13.00 -4.77
C GLU A 84 -1.92 13.34 -4.83
N ARG A 85 -1.33 13.66 -3.68
CA ARG A 85 0.08 14.00 -3.50
C ARG A 85 0.87 12.90 -2.81
N ASP A 86 0.42 11.65 -2.96
CA ASP A 86 1.11 10.49 -2.40
C ASP A 86 2.55 10.39 -2.91
N MET A 87 3.44 9.80 -2.11
CA MET A 87 4.80 9.45 -2.53
C MET A 87 4.82 8.28 -3.53
N ILE A 88 3.78 7.45 -3.55
CA ILE A 88 3.57 6.45 -4.59
C ILE A 88 3.05 7.15 -5.86
N ARG A 89 3.51 6.71 -7.02
CA ARG A 89 3.03 7.25 -8.30
C ARG A 89 1.56 6.90 -8.48
N GLU A 90 0.73 7.87 -8.85
CA GLU A 90 -0.69 7.62 -9.11
C GLU A 90 -0.90 6.55 -10.19
N SER A 91 -0.08 6.55 -11.24
CA SER A 91 -0.10 5.51 -12.27
C SER A 91 0.12 4.10 -11.70
N HIS A 92 0.97 3.99 -10.67
CA HIS A 92 1.21 2.73 -9.98
C HIS A 92 -0.01 2.30 -9.13
N THR A 93 -0.62 3.23 -8.41
CA THR A 93 -1.87 2.99 -7.66
C THR A 93 -3.00 2.55 -8.59
N ARG A 94 -3.16 3.22 -9.75
CA ARG A 94 -4.14 2.83 -10.77
C ARG A 94 -3.87 1.45 -11.36
N ALA A 95 -2.59 1.13 -11.60
CA ALA A 95 -2.20 -0.21 -12.07
C ALA A 95 -2.50 -1.31 -11.05
N ILE A 96 -2.33 -1.03 -9.75
CA ILE A 96 -2.74 -1.94 -8.68
C ILE A 96 -4.25 -2.21 -8.75
N ALA A 97 -5.06 -1.16 -8.80
CA ALA A 97 -6.51 -1.30 -8.88
C ALA A 97 -6.93 -2.08 -10.15
N ALA A 98 -6.35 -1.74 -11.30
CA ALA A 98 -6.67 -2.41 -12.57
C ALA A 98 -6.28 -3.91 -12.59
N ALA A 99 -5.32 -4.34 -11.77
CA ALA A 99 -4.87 -5.72 -11.70
C ALA A 99 -5.70 -6.60 -10.72
N ILE A 100 -6.59 -5.99 -9.93
CA ILE A 100 -7.44 -6.69 -8.96
C ILE A 100 -8.84 -6.85 -9.54
N PRO A 101 -9.40 -8.08 -9.61
CA PRO A 101 -10.69 -8.34 -10.28
C PRO A 101 -11.86 -7.53 -9.70
N ASP A 102 -12.01 -7.51 -8.38
CA ASP A 102 -13.05 -6.74 -7.68
C ASP A 102 -12.39 -5.61 -6.88
N SER A 103 -12.11 -4.50 -7.56
CA SER A 103 -11.47 -3.34 -6.93
C SER A 103 -12.26 -2.06 -7.10
N ARG A 104 -12.22 -1.22 -6.06
CA ARG A 104 -12.66 0.18 -6.09
C ARG A 104 -11.46 1.07 -5.88
N LEU A 105 -11.28 2.07 -6.74
CA LEU A 105 -10.20 3.05 -6.63
C LEU A 105 -10.73 4.37 -6.07
N ALA A 106 -10.05 4.91 -5.06
CA ALA A 106 -10.31 6.23 -4.51
C ALA A 106 -9.02 7.04 -4.40
N ILE A 107 -8.99 8.20 -5.07
CA ILE A 107 -7.91 9.19 -4.91
C ILE A 107 -8.49 10.34 -4.11
N LEU A 108 -7.94 10.59 -2.93
CA LEU A 108 -8.45 11.57 -1.97
C LEU A 108 -7.51 12.78 -1.85
N PRO A 109 -8.03 13.97 -1.54
CA PRO A 109 -7.17 15.12 -1.25
C PRO A 109 -6.23 14.82 -0.09
N GLY A 110 -4.91 14.90 -0.32
CA GLY A 110 -3.91 14.63 0.71
C GLY A 110 -2.63 13.99 0.19
N ASP A 111 -1.80 13.56 1.14
CA ASP A 111 -0.53 12.89 0.89
C ASP A 111 -0.60 11.38 1.25
N HIS A 112 0.56 10.73 1.37
CA HIS A 112 0.66 9.31 1.75
C HIS A 112 -0.03 8.98 3.09
N PHE A 113 -0.19 9.96 3.96
CA PHE A 113 -0.84 9.81 5.27
C PHE A 113 -2.33 10.21 5.23
N VAL A 114 -3.00 10.08 4.08
CA VAL A 114 -4.39 10.48 3.87
C VAL A 114 -5.33 9.90 4.92
N ALA A 115 -5.19 8.64 5.26
CA ALA A 115 -6.00 7.98 6.29
C ALA A 115 -5.94 8.67 7.67
N ARG A 116 -4.80 9.29 8.00
CA ARG A 116 -4.61 10.00 9.27
C ARG A 116 -4.93 11.49 9.16
N ARG A 117 -4.55 12.12 8.03
CA ARG A 117 -4.62 13.59 7.88
C ARG A 117 -5.95 14.05 7.30
N ASN A 118 -6.57 13.23 6.49
CA ASN A 118 -7.88 13.47 5.89
C ASN A 118 -8.88 12.37 6.27
N TRP A 119 -8.92 12.01 7.55
CA TRP A 119 -9.80 10.98 8.08
C TRP A 119 -11.29 11.29 7.83
N LYS A 120 -11.66 12.58 7.68
CA LYS A 120 -13.05 13.00 7.42
C LYS A 120 -13.58 12.48 6.09
N ASP A 121 -12.73 12.34 5.08
CA ASP A 121 -13.10 11.75 3.78
C ASP A 121 -12.75 10.27 3.73
N PHE A 122 -11.66 9.86 4.38
CA PHE A 122 -11.18 8.48 4.36
C PHE A 122 -12.06 7.53 5.16
N ASP A 123 -12.43 7.87 6.40
CA ASP A 123 -13.19 6.98 7.27
C ASP A 123 -14.60 6.66 6.73
N PRO A 124 -15.41 7.65 6.26
CA PRO A 124 -16.70 7.33 5.65
C PRO A 124 -16.59 6.44 4.42
N LEU A 125 -15.54 6.64 3.58
CA LEU A 125 -15.29 5.81 2.41
C LEU A 125 -15.02 4.35 2.80
N VAL A 126 -14.16 4.14 3.82
CA VAL A 126 -13.85 2.80 4.33
C VAL A 126 -15.06 2.15 4.97
N LEU A 127 -15.81 2.90 5.80
CA LEU A 127 -17.01 2.38 6.45
C LEU A 127 -18.08 1.98 5.43
N ALA A 128 -18.31 2.80 4.40
CA ALA A 128 -19.23 2.47 3.31
C ALA A 128 -18.77 1.20 2.56
N PHE A 129 -17.48 1.10 2.24
CA PHE A 129 -16.92 -0.08 1.58
C PHE A 129 -17.06 -1.35 2.45
N LEU A 130 -16.88 -1.25 3.75
CA LEU A 130 -17.03 -2.39 4.66
C LEU A 130 -18.51 -2.79 4.86
N ALA A 131 -19.43 -1.83 4.79
CA ALA A 131 -20.86 -2.07 4.96
C ALA A 131 -21.52 -2.73 3.75
N ASP A 132 -21.01 -2.52 2.55
CA ASP A 132 -21.62 -3.01 1.28
C ASP A 132 -21.85 -4.54 1.23
N GLY A 133 -21.14 -5.33 2.02
CA GLY A 133 -21.32 -6.79 2.08
C GLY A 133 -22.20 -7.29 3.22
N SER A 134 -22.48 -6.44 4.21
CA SER A 134 -23.27 -6.84 5.37
C SER A 134 -24.79 -6.95 5.05
N VAL A 135 -25.20 -6.48 3.88
CA VAL A 135 -26.62 -6.51 3.46
C VAL A 135 -26.94 -7.80 2.70
N GLN A 136 -25.99 -8.40 1.99
CA GLN A 136 -26.23 -9.63 1.24
C GLN A 136 -26.31 -10.86 2.13
N ASP A 137 -25.48 -10.95 3.18
CA ASP A 137 -25.50 -12.09 4.12
C ASP A 137 -26.75 -12.15 5.03
N ARG A 138 -27.54 -11.05 5.11
CA ARG A 138 -28.78 -11.04 5.93
C ARG A 138 -30.06 -11.45 5.17
N GLN A 139 -29.95 -11.69 3.85
CA GLN A 139 -31.11 -12.13 3.06
C GLN A 139 -31.11 -13.64 2.74
N GLU A 140 -30.06 -14.36 3.08
CA GLU A 140 -29.94 -15.81 2.88
C GLU A 140 -29.95 -16.63 4.18
N GLY A 141 -30.38 -16.04 5.33
CA GLY A 141 -30.50 -16.70 6.63
C GLY A 141 -31.94 -16.96 7.05
#